data_8281c0229d1c63540b98568cf88dfe8d
#
_entry.id   8281c0229d1c63540b98568cf88dfe8d
#
_cell.length_a   1.000
_cell.length_b   1.000
_cell.length_c   1.000
_cell.angle_alpha   90.00
_cell.angle_beta   90.00
_cell.angle_gamma   90.00
#
_symmetry.space_group_name_H-M   'P 1'
#
loop_
_entity.id
_entity.type
_entity.pdbx_description
1 polymer ?
#
loop_
_entity_poly.entity_id
_entity_poly.type
_entity_poly.pdbx_seq_one_letter_code
_entity_poly.pdbx_strand_id
1 'polypeptide(L)' 'MLISSWNVNSVRARIENIKSYLLKYKPDVLMMQEIKTEDVNFPYDDFSSMDYESHVFGQKSYN' A
#
# COMPACT_ATOMS: atom_id res chain seq x y z
N MET A 1 -3.66 1.37 19.00
CA MET A 1 -3.60 1.03 17.56
C MET A 1 -3.15 2.22 16.74
N LEU A 2 -2.18 2.03 15.89
CA LEU A 2 -1.70 3.10 15.02
C LEU A 2 -2.30 2.91 13.63
N ILE A 3 -3.04 3.91 13.18
CA ILE A 3 -3.64 3.88 11.85
C ILE A 3 -3.07 5.03 11.06
N SER A 4 -2.53 4.73 9.89
CA SER A 4 -1.92 5.72 9.02
C SER A 4 -2.70 5.83 7.72
N SER A 5 -2.68 7.00 7.12
CA SER A 5 -3.33 7.25 5.84
C SER A 5 -2.34 7.98 4.94
N TRP A 6 -2.22 7.52 3.70
CA TRP A 6 -1.19 8.03 2.80
C TRP A 6 -1.71 8.03 1.37
N ASN A 7 -1.70 9.19 0.76
CA ASN A 7 -1.95 9.27 -0.68
C ASN A 7 -0.63 8.97 -1.38
N VAL A 8 -0.50 7.73 -1.86
CA VAL A 8 0.81 7.26 -2.34
C VAL A 8 1.10 7.64 -3.78
N ASN A 9 0.08 8.05 -4.52
CA ASN A 9 0.26 8.44 -5.91
C ASN A 9 1.05 7.39 -6.69
N SER A 10 0.46 6.21 -6.81
CA SER A 10 1.02 5.01 -7.41
C SER A 10 1.80 4.18 -6.40
N VAL A 11 1.17 3.09 -5.96
CA VAL A 11 1.78 2.22 -4.96
C VAL A 11 3.07 1.59 -5.49
N ARG A 12 3.13 1.26 -6.78
CA ARG A 12 4.30 0.60 -7.32
C ARG A 12 5.48 1.54 -7.46
N ALA A 13 5.21 2.80 -7.75
CA ALA A 13 6.27 3.80 -7.83
C ALA A 13 6.85 4.14 -6.48
N ARG A 14 6.05 3.96 -5.42
CA ARG A 14 6.46 4.32 -4.07
C ARG A 14 6.74 3.12 -3.18
N ILE A 15 6.83 1.93 -3.74
CA ILE A 15 6.87 0.71 -2.93
C ILE A 15 8.02 0.70 -1.94
N GLU A 16 9.20 1.16 -2.33
CA GLU A 16 10.33 1.17 -1.42
C GLU A 16 10.14 2.18 -0.29
N ASN A 17 9.55 3.31 -0.60
CA ASN A 17 9.24 4.30 0.43
C ASN A 17 8.20 3.77 1.41
N ILE A 18 7.20 3.06 0.89
CA ILE A 18 6.14 2.49 1.71
C ILE A 18 6.72 1.43 2.64
N LYS A 19 7.57 0.57 2.10
CA LYS A 19 8.20 -0.49 2.91
C LYS A 19 9.06 0.11 4.01
N SER A 20 9.81 1.16 3.70
CA SER A 20 10.63 1.84 4.72
C SER A 20 9.76 2.42 5.81
N TYR A 21 8.62 3.01 5.43
CA TYR A 21 7.68 3.57 6.39
C TYR A 21 7.14 2.49 7.32
N LEU A 22 6.74 1.36 6.74
CA LEU A 22 6.19 0.26 7.51
C LEU A 22 7.20 -0.31 8.49
N LEU A 23 8.46 -0.39 8.08
CA LEU A 23 9.51 -0.89 8.96
C LEU A 23 9.79 0.07 10.11
N LYS A 24 9.70 1.36 9.83
CA LYS A 24 10.05 2.37 10.83
C LYS A 24 8.94 2.60 11.84
N TYR A 25 7.71 2.73 11.37
CA TYR A 25 6.60 3.12 12.24
C TYR A 25 5.69 1.97 12.63
N LYS A 26 5.71 0.90 11.88
CA LYS A 26 4.95 -0.34 12.16
C LYS A 26 3.49 -0.05 12.48
N PRO A 27 2.77 0.68 11.61
CA PRO A 27 1.36 0.92 11.88
C PRO A 27 0.57 -0.39 11.84
N ASP A 28 -0.51 -0.45 12.58
CA ASP A 28 -1.39 -1.61 12.53
C ASP A 28 -2.18 -1.61 11.22
N VAL A 29 -2.54 -0.44 10.75
CA VAL A 29 -3.29 -0.29 9.50
C VAL A 29 -2.69 0.86 8.71
N LEU A 30 -2.46 0.64 7.43
CA LEU A 30 -2.08 1.71 6.51
C LEU A 30 -3.12 1.79 5.41
N MET A 31 -3.81 2.90 5.34
CA MET A 31 -4.77 3.17 4.29
C MET A 31 -4.09 4.00 3.21
N MET A 32 -4.13 3.49 1.97
CA MET A 32 -3.47 4.16 0.86
C MET A 32 -4.49 4.60 -0.16
N GLN A 33 -4.33 5.81 -0.65
CA GLN A 33 -5.16 6.38 -1.70
C GLN A 33 -4.33 6.52 -2.97
N GLU A 34 -5.01 6.53 -4.10
CA GLU A 34 -4.38 6.70 -5.42
C GLU A 34 -3.29 5.67 -5.68
N ILE A 35 -3.62 4.41 -5.44
CA ILE A 35 -2.66 3.33 -5.66
C ILE A 35 -2.34 3.15 -7.15
N LYS A 36 -3.26 3.52 -8.02
CA LYS A 36 -3.05 3.58 -9.48
C LYS A 36 -2.59 2.25 -10.05
N THR A 37 -3.21 1.18 -9.59
CA THR A 37 -2.96 -0.14 -10.12
C THR A 37 -4.24 -0.95 -9.95
N GLU A 38 -4.39 -1.99 -10.76
CA GLU A 38 -5.52 -2.90 -10.61
C GLU A 38 -5.19 -3.94 -9.56
N ASP A 39 -6.24 -4.57 -9.01
CA ASP A 39 -6.07 -5.58 -7.97
C ASP A 39 -5.02 -6.61 -8.35
N VAL A 40 -5.12 -7.10 -9.58
CA VAL A 40 -4.26 -8.18 -10.04
C VAL A 40 -2.80 -7.77 -10.07
N ASN A 41 -2.53 -6.48 -10.21
CA ASN A 41 -1.16 -5.97 -10.29
C ASN A 41 -0.66 -5.38 -8.98
N PHE A 42 -1.47 -5.43 -7.95
CA PHE A 42 -1.06 -4.88 -6.66
C PHE A 42 0.05 -5.75 -6.06
N PRO A 43 1.06 -5.15 -5.45
CA PRO A 43 2.21 -5.92 -4.92
C PRO A 43 1.86 -6.60 -3.59
N TYR A 44 0.99 -7.59 -3.64
CA TYR A 44 0.57 -8.31 -2.43
C TYR A 44 1.73 -8.97 -1.72
N ASP A 45 2.66 -9.54 -2.49
CA ASP A 45 3.77 -10.29 -1.90
C ASP A 45 4.68 -9.40 -1.08
N ASP A 46 4.89 -8.17 -1.53
CA ASP A 46 5.73 -7.24 -0.79
C ASP A 46 5.15 -6.97 0.60
N PHE A 47 3.85 -6.79 0.67
CA PHE A 47 3.22 -6.52 1.97
C PHE A 47 3.05 -7.78 2.79
N SER A 48 2.77 -8.89 2.15
CA SER A 48 2.63 -10.17 2.85
C SER A 48 3.94 -10.57 3.52
N SER A 49 5.05 -10.32 2.86
CA SER A 49 6.36 -10.65 3.44
C SER A 49 6.68 -9.79 4.66
N MET A 50 5.94 -8.71 4.86
CA MET A 50 6.10 -7.85 6.03
C MET A 50 4.97 -8.07 7.05
N ASP A 51 4.23 -9.16 6.91
CA ASP A 51 3.13 -9.52 7.79
C ASP A 51 1.94 -8.58 7.69
N TYR A 52 1.72 -8.00 6.52
CA TYR A 52 0.55 -7.18 6.27
C TYR A 52 -0.39 -7.89 5.32
N GLU A 53 -1.65 -7.93 5.69
CA GLU A 53 -2.70 -8.43 4.82
C GLU A 53 -3.25 -7.27 4.01
N SER A 54 -3.43 -7.46 2.70
CA SER A 54 -3.86 -6.39 1.82
C SER A 54 -5.29 -6.61 1.36
N HIS A 55 -6.08 -5.55 1.44
CA HIS A 55 -7.44 -5.52 0.93
C HIS A 55 -7.52 -4.40 -0.09
N VAL A 56 -7.67 -4.77 -1.36
CA VAL A 56 -7.58 -3.81 -2.44
C VAL A 56 -8.93 -3.66 -3.12
N PHE A 57 -9.35 -2.42 -3.27
CA PHE A 57 -10.52 -2.09 -4.06
C PHE A 57 -10.01 -1.39 -5.30
N GLY A 58 -9.42 -2.19 -6.17
CA GLY A 58 -8.75 -1.64 -7.32
C GLY A 58 -9.72 -1.04 -8.30
N GLN A 59 -9.31 0.05 -8.85
CA GLN A 59 -10.03 0.70 -9.92
C GLN A 59 -9.06 0.92 -11.05
N LYS A 60 -9.57 0.92 -12.24
CA LYS A 60 -8.74 1.36 -13.34
C LYS A 60 -8.41 2.82 -13.11
N SER A 61 -7.17 3.16 -13.37
CA SER A 61 -6.75 4.52 -13.14
C SER A 61 -7.18 5.37 -14.31
N TYR A 62 -8.34 5.90 -14.20
CA TYR A 62 -8.85 6.76 -15.26
C TYR A 62 -9.17 8.14 -14.75
N ASN A 63 -8.79 8.40 -13.59
CA ASN A 63 -9.05 9.75 -13.08
C ASN A 63 -8.26 10.03 -11.86
#